data_50928e216563f3636831a8734fc4d375
#
_entry.id   50928e216563f3636831a8734fc4d375
#
_cell.length_a   1.000
_cell.length_b   1.000
_cell.length_c   1.000
_cell.angle_alpha   90.00
_cell.angle_beta   90.00
_cell.angle_gamma   90.00
#
_symmetry.space_group_name_H-M   'P 1'
#
loop_
_entity.id
_entity.type
_entity.pdbx_description
1 polymer ?
#
loop_
_entity_poly.entity_id
_entity_poly.type
_entity_poly.pdbx_seq_one_letter_code
_entity_poly.pdbx_strand_id
1 'polypeptide(L)'
;MARSDLFSVFLALTVGASALPQRGTPVERAAAPPATFSPQPSTGPGGSDYKDSAHFRVYSGASDADKALEMLEGAYECFVNTLGWRSSGLSFNDETDAGPYYKTNVYSVSNLESAAGVMHSEVGPGAGWLEVVSDYLATPTVTVHEYGHALHYHQKTWVDQTNTGAWWETVANWVADTYSTSPLCADARTAHNQEEGRSELELAKVIGDSFQVIVDGTPDSGNYYQAWPLLTYLTNNPDNFAGLGKDALHQMMVQYEANSNETPLHALQRVAGNSTAGEIVGRYWARMAYVDIGHAQAQAAFEEQKSTFNYANVDASGDGYAVKSARAPRYMGANIIPLTAEGGKVEAKVTSSGAFTATLAIKGADAVRYVSLANGSGSAEVASGEEASLVVANTPKELLEYNGFELEGSKANEGLDYSFTLTGATVASA
;
A
#
# COMPACT_ATOMS: atom_id res chain seq x y z
N MET A 1 -23.98 13.49 7.59
CA MET A 1 -23.38 12.97 6.37
C MET A 1 -22.62 14.12 5.73
N ALA A 2 -21.38 14.29 6.12
CA ALA A 2 -20.46 15.24 5.49
C ALA A 2 -19.44 14.38 4.73
N ARG A 3 -19.43 14.51 3.40
CA ARG A 3 -18.38 13.94 2.55
C ARG A 3 -17.13 14.78 2.81
N SER A 4 -16.10 14.16 3.32
CA SER A 4 -14.76 14.73 3.35
C SER A 4 -14.15 14.52 1.98
N ASP A 5 -14.23 15.52 1.12
CA ASP A 5 -13.42 15.59 -0.09
C ASP A 5 -11.99 15.95 0.36
N LEU A 6 -11.16 14.96 0.62
CA LEU A 6 -9.72 15.09 0.84
C LEU A 6 -9.07 15.39 -0.53
N PHE A 7 -8.71 16.64 -0.76
CA PHE A 7 -8.01 17.08 -1.97
C PHE A 7 -6.51 16.80 -1.84
N SER A 8 -5.95 16.24 -2.90
CA SER A 8 -4.53 15.93 -3.07
C SER A 8 -3.67 17.19 -3.13
N VAL A 9 -2.62 17.23 -2.32
CA VAL A 9 -1.56 18.26 -2.42
C VAL A 9 -0.35 17.67 -3.12
N PHE A 10 0.07 18.29 -4.19
CA PHE A 10 1.34 18.00 -4.86
C PHE A 10 2.50 18.47 -3.99
N LEU A 11 3.30 17.52 -3.50
CA LEU A 11 4.61 17.82 -2.91
C LEU A 11 5.59 18.08 -4.06
N ALA A 12 5.89 19.34 -4.36
CA ALA A 12 6.97 19.70 -5.27
C ALA A 12 8.30 19.65 -4.51
N LEU A 13 8.96 18.49 -4.52
CA LEU A 13 10.34 18.34 -4.06
C LEU A 13 11.28 18.92 -5.12
N THR A 14 11.88 20.08 -4.86
CA THR A 14 13.02 20.57 -5.65
C THR A 14 14.29 19.92 -5.13
N VAL A 15 14.79 18.91 -5.85
CA VAL A 15 15.98 18.16 -5.47
C VAL A 15 17.21 18.71 -6.17
N GLY A 16 18.23 19.07 -5.38
CA GLY A 16 19.58 19.30 -5.86
C GLY A 16 20.34 17.98 -5.96
N ALA A 17 20.82 17.64 -7.15
CA ALA A 17 21.57 16.42 -7.37
C ALA A 17 22.89 16.40 -6.57
N SER A 18 23.02 15.44 -5.66
CA SER A 18 24.28 15.12 -4.97
C SER A 18 24.69 13.69 -5.28
N ALA A 19 25.99 13.49 -5.48
CA ALA A 19 26.58 12.19 -5.85
C ALA A 19 26.36 11.13 -4.76
N LEU A 20 26.12 9.92 -5.19
CA LEU A 20 25.63 8.80 -4.39
C LEU A 20 26.70 7.79 -4.00
N PRO A 21 26.61 7.14 -2.85
CA PRO A 21 27.54 6.10 -2.43
C PRO A 21 27.23 4.72 -3.02
N GLN A 22 28.27 3.91 -3.16
CA GLN A 22 28.26 2.54 -3.68
C GLN A 22 27.60 1.54 -2.72
N ARG A 23 27.18 0.39 -3.28
CA ARG A 23 26.55 -0.77 -2.63
C ARG A 23 27.03 -1.02 -1.20
N GLY A 24 26.12 -0.87 -0.24
CA GLY A 24 26.30 -1.35 1.14
C GLY A 24 25.68 -2.73 1.31
N THR A 25 26.41 -3.64 1.93
CA THR A 25 25.88 -4.85 2.57
C THR A 25 24.78 -4.46 3.57
N PRO A 26 23.80 -5.34 3.88
CA PRO A 26 22.82 -5.07 4.92
C PRO A 26 23.55 -4.67 6.19
N VAL A 27 23.34 -3.44 6.67
CA VAL A 27 23.94 -2.99 7.93
C VAL A 27 23.19 -3.68 9.05
N GLU A 28 23.84 -4.63 9.71
CA GLU A 28 23.39 -5.10 11.02
C GLU A 28 23.25 -3.87 11.93
N ARG A 29 22.11 -3.70 12.58
CA ARG A 29 21.87 -2.64 13.55
C ARG A 29 22.96 -2.66 14.60
N ALA A 30 23.93 -1.75 14.51
CA ALA A 30 25.16 -1.78 15.33
C ALA A 30 24.89 -1.57 16.84
N ALA A 31 23.77 -0.93 17.20
CA ALA A 31 23.28 -0.77 18.57
C ALA A 31 21.78 -0.47 18.57
N ALA A 32 21.07 -0.85 19.64
CA ALA A 32 19.68 -0.41 19.83
C ALA A 32 19.64 1.13 19.99
N PRO A 33 18.62 1.81 19.45
CA PRO A 33 18.42 3.24 19.67
C PRO A 33 18.38 3.55 21.18
N PRO A 34 18.82 4.74 21.62
CA PRO A 34 18.66 5.14 23.01
C PRO A 34 17.16 5.25 23.36
N ALA A 35 16.82 4.99 24.64
CA ALA A 35 15.44 5.04 25.09
C ALA A 35 14.80 6.44 25.03
N THR A 36 15.61 7.48 24.86
CA THR A 36 15.12 8.86 24.73
C THR A 36 16.05 9.64 23.80
N PHE A 37 15.45 10.34 22.85
CA PHE A 37 16.17 11.14 21.85
C PHE A 37 16.39 12.58 22.29
N SER A 38 17.42 13.21 21.72
CA SER A 38 17.72 14.62 21.97
C SER A 38 16.77 15.53 21.18
N PRO A 39 16.40 16.70 21.72
CA PRO A 39 15.66 17.69 20.95
C PRO A 39 16.42 18.17 19.72
N GLN A 40 15.71 18.43 18.61
CA GLN A 40 16.25 19.05 17.39
C GLN A 40 15.48 20.33 17.06
N PRO A 41 15.75 21.45 17.78
CA PRO A 41 14.96 22.67 17.64
C PRO A 41 15.20 23.43 16.34
N SER A 42 16.22 23.07 15.57
CA SER A 42 16.54 23.69 14.28
C SER A 42 15.87 23.02 13.08
N THR A 43 15.04 22.01 13.32
CA THR A 43 14.28 21.32 12.27
C THR A 43 12.85 21.82 12.27
N GLY A 44 12.40 22.39 11.16
CA GLY A 44 11.11 23.07 11.02
C GLY A 44 11.07 24.46 11.68
N PRO A 45 9.86 25.05 11.85
CA PRO A 45 9.69 26.42 12.32
C PRO A 45 10.21 26.72 13.74
N GLY A 46 10.36 25.70 14.58
CA GLY A 46 10.75 25.87 15.98
C GLY A 46 9.61 26.43 16.86
N GLY A 47 9.96 26.88 18.06
CA GLY A 47 9.01 27.47 19.00
C GLY A 47 9.36 27.19 20.46
N SER A 48 8.68 27.89 21.38
CA SER A 48 8.86 27.73 22.83
C SER A 48 7.70 27.00 23.54
N ASP A 49 6.57 26.85 22.84
CA ASP A 49 5.40 26.12 23.32
C ASP A 49 5.43 24.71 22.73
N TYR A 50 5.85 23.73 23.55
CA TYR A 50 5.96 22.34 23.11
C TYR A 50 5.79 21.36 24.27
N LYS A 51 5.47 20.11 23.91
CA LYS A 51 5.53 18.94 24.79
C LYS A 51 6.43 17.88 24.18
N ASP A 52 7.11 17.13 25.04
CA ASP A 52 8.05 16.07 24.67
C ASP A 52 7.56 14.70 25.12
N SER A 53 7.76 13.70 24.31
CA SER A 53 7.84 12.29 24.69
C SER A 53 9.28 11.76 24.53
N ALA A 54 9.47 10.45 24.53
CA ALA A 54 10.80 9.86 24.35
C ALA A 54 11.38 10.16 22.94
N HIS A 55 10.56 10.04 21.89
CA HIS A 55 11.02 10.08 20.49
C HIS A 55 10.46 11.28 19.71
N PHE A 56 9.47 12.01 20.26
CA PHE A 56 8.79 13.08 19.54
C PHE A 56 8.74 14.38 20.35
N ARG A 57 8.54 15.47 19.62
CA ARG A 57 8.22 16.79 20.15
C ARG A 57 7.04 17.37 19.39
N VAL A 58 5.95 17.70 20.08
CA VAL A 58 4.78 18.37 19.51
C VAL A 58 4.80 19.84 19.91
N TYR A 59 4.80 20.72 18.91
CA TYR A 59 4.72 22.17 19.08
C TYR A 59 3.27 22.65 18.95
N SER A 60 2.88 23.59 19.80
CA SER A 60 1.57 24.28 19.76
C SER A 60 0.35 23.34 19.78
N GLY A 61 0.49 22.12 20.30
CA GLY A 61 -0.55 21.07 20.27
C GLY A 61 -1.66 21.22 21.30
N ALA A 62 -1.60 22.25 22.16
CA ALA A 62 -2.61 22.54 23.19
C ALA A 62 -3.06 21.27 23.96
N SER A 63 -4.39 20.99 24.01
CA SER A 63 -4.96 19.84 24.73
C SER A 63 -4.69 18.49 24.07
N ASP A 64 -4.38 18.44 22.77
CA ASP A 64 -4.22 17.19 22.03
C ASP A 64 -2.76 16.74 21.87
N ALA A 65 -1.80 17.56 22.35
CA ALA A 65 -0.39 17.21 22.28
C ALA A 65 -0.06 15.91 23.02
N ASP A 66 -0.64 15.66 24.20
CA ASP A 66 -0.38 14.43 24.97
C ASP A 66 -0.92 13.20 24.24
N LYS A 67 -2.14 13.26 23.68
CA LYS A 67 -2.74 12.18 22.91
C LYS A 67 -1.93 11.88 21.64
N ALA A 68 -1.49 12.93 20.95
CA ALA A 68 -0.66 12.78 19.75
C ALA A 68 0.69 12.11 20.08
N LEU A 69 1.32 12.50 21.20
CA LEU A 69 2.57 11.90 21.66
C LEU A 69 2.38 10.42 22.02
N GLU A 70 1.34 10.05 22.76
CA GLU A 70 1.02 8.65 23.10
C GLU A 70 0.79 7.83 21.81
N MET A 71 0.02 8.34 20.86
CA MET A 71 -0.24 7.71 19.58
C MET A 71 1.04 7.52 18.74
N LEU A 72 1.88 8.54 18.64
CA LEU A 72 3.14 8.48 17.89
C LEU A 72 4.15 7.55 18.54
N GLU A 73 4.24 7.50 19.87
CA GLU A 73 5.06 6.53 20.59
C GLU A 73 4.59 5.09 20.33
N GLY A 74 3.27 4.86 20.27
CA GLY A 74 2.72 3.57 19.86
C GLY A 74 3.08 3.20 18.43
N ALA A 75 3.05 4.17 17.50
CA ALA A 75 3.49 3.94 16.12
C ALA A 75 5.00 3.66 16.05
N TYR A 76 5.83 4.39 16.81
CA TYR A 76 7.26 4.13 16.93
C TYR A 76 7.52 2.71 17.45
N GLU A 77 6.85 2.29 18.52
CA GLU A 77 6.98 0.95 19.09
C GLU A 77 6.63 -0.14 18.07
N CYS A 78 5.55 0.07 17.29
CA CYS A 78 5.17 -0.88 16.27
C CYS A 78 6.20 -0.96 15.13
N PHE A 79 6.48 0.15 14.46
CA PHE A 79 7.27 0.13 13.23
C PHE A 79 8.77 0.04 13.48
N VAL A 80 9.30 0.72 14.49
CA VAL A 80 10.74 0.74 14.73
C VAL A 80 11.17 -0.42 15.63
N ASN A 81 10.52 -0.62 16.77
CA ASN A 81 10.95 -1.65 17.72
C ASN A 81 10.47 -3.05 17.32
N THR A 82 9.20 -3.19 16.89
CA THR A 82 8.62 -4.50 16.57
C THR A 82 8.90 -4.93 15.14
N LEU A 83 8.72 -4.04 14.16
CA LEU A 83 8.90 -4.36 12.74
C LEU A 83 10.32 -4.04 12.21
N GLY A 84 11.19 -3.47 13.04
CA GLY A 84 12.60 -3.29 12.74
C GLY A 84 12.92 -2.21 11.71
N TRP A 85 12.00 -1.27 11.45
CA TRP A 85 12.25 -0.18 10.53
C TRP A 85 13.31 0.77 11.09
N ARG A 86 13.98 1.51 10.21
CA ARG A 86 14.96 2.49 10.63
C ARG A 86 14.28 3.63 11.39
N SER A 87 14.88 4.04 12.50
CA SER A 87 14.33 5.11 13.32
C SER A 87 14.34 6.45 12.58
N SER A 88 13.23 7.17 12.59
CA SER A 88 13.13 8.56 12.12
C SER A 88 13.92 9.56 12.98
N GLY A 89 14.43 9.15 14.12
CA GLY A 89 15.35 9.95 14.95
C GLY A 89 16.76 10.06 14.40
N LEU A 90 17.14 9.17 13.48
CA LEU A 90 18.42 9.24 12.78
C LEU A 90 18.35 10.23 11.61
N SER A 91 19.46 10.88 11.32
CA SER A 91 19.58 11.64 10.08
C SER A 91 19.47 10.72 8.86
N PHE A 92 18.77 11.17 7.81
CA PHE A 92 18.84 10.55 6.49
C PHE A 92 20.28 10.44 5.96
N ASN A 93 21.15 11.37 6.35
CA ASN A 93 22.56 11.38 5.97
C ASN A 93 23.44 10.44 6.81
N ASP A 94 22.92 9.86 7.90
CA ASP A 94 23.68 8.95 8.75
C ASP A 94 23.78 7.56 8.10
N GLU A 95 25.00 7.18 7.72
CA GLU A 95 25.28 5.90 7.05
C GLU A 95 25.48 4.74 8.02
N THR A 96 25.84 5.04 9.26
CA THR A 96 26.26 4.02 10.24
C THR A 96 25.18 3.62 11.23
N ASP A 97 24.06 4.34 11.26
CA ASP A 97 22.98 4.24 12.27
C ASP A 97 23.50 4.39 13.72
N ALA A 98 24.64 5.08 13.89
CA ALA A 98 25.25 5.29 15.20
C ALA A 98 24.68 6.51 15.95
N GLY A 99 23.90 7.34 15.29
CA GLY A 99 23.37 8.60 15.86
C GLY A 99 24.24 9.81 15.52
N PRO A 100 23.93 11.00 16.01
CA PRO A 100 22.99 11.24 17.10
C PRO A 100 21.51 10.97 16.71
N TYR A 101 20.70 10.63 17.73
CA TYR A 101 19.28 10.42 17.58
C TYR A 101 18.51 11.67 18.04
N TYR A 102 17.62 12.16 17.17
CA TYR A 102 16.84 13.36 17.43
C TYR A 102 15.33 13.07 17.43
N LYS A 103 14.60 13.79 18.29
CA LYS A 103 13.14 13.74 18.30
C LYS A 103 12.60 14.22 16.95
N THR A 104 11.60 13.52 16.44
CA THR A 104 10.83 13.98 15.30
C THR A 104 9.92 15.12 15.76
N ASN A 105 10.02 16.28 15.10
CA ASN A 105 9.21 17.45 15.42
C ASN A 105 7.88 17.39 14.69
N VAL A 106 6.80 17.70 15.40
CA VAL A 106 5.43 17.77 14.89
C VAL A 106 4.86 19.13 15.25
N TYR A 107 4.39 19.87 14.29
CA TYR A 107 3.83 21.22 14.45
C TYR A 107 2.32 21.17 14.25
N SER A 108 1.58 21.53 15.32
CA SER A 108 0.13 21.74 15.19
C SER A 108 -0.12 23.12 14.58
N VAL A 109 -0.80 23.14 13.45
CA VAL A 109 -1.08 24.35 12.68
C VAL A 109 -2.59 24.56 12.51
N SER A 110 -3.01 25.79 12.26
CA SER A 110 -4.44 26.10 12.13
C SER A 110 -5.00 25.72 10.74
N ASN A 111 -4.16 25.67 9.72
CA ASN A 111 -4.58 25.39 8.35
C ASN A 111 -3.38 25.05 7.47
N LEU A 112 -3.57 24.15 6.51
CA LEU A 112 -2.63 23.75 5.45
C LEU A 112 -3.28 23.84 4.06
N GLU A 113 -4.14 24.85 3.85
CA GLU A 113 -4.92 25.03 2.61
C GLU A 113 -5.79 23.82 2.27
N SER A 114 -5.26 22.85 1.52
CA SER A 114 -6.00 21.67 1.06
C SER A 114 -5.55 20.35 1.71
N ALA A 115 -4.55 20.39 2.64
CA ALA A 115 -4.04 19.21 3.33
C ALA A 115 -4.47 19.17 4.80
N ALA A 116 -4.60 17.97 5.38
CA ALA A 116 -4.78 17.76 6.81
C ALA A 116 -3.45 17.61 7.55
N GLY A 117 -2.42 17.11 6.87
CA GLY A 117 -1.04 16.99 7.32
C GLY A 117 -0.07 17.13 6.16
N VAL A 118 1.19 17.35 6.45
CA VAL A 118 2.30 17.35 5.48
C VAL A 118 3.59 16.95 6.20
N MET A 119 4.32 16.00 5.63
CA MET A 119 5.69 15.70 6.03
C MET A 119 6.68 16.53 5.22
N HIS A 120 7.59 17.15 5.92
CA HIS A 120 8.69 17.93 5.35
C HIS A 120 10.05 17.29 5.63
N SER A 121 11.04 17.60 4.81
CA SER A 121 12.41 17.15 5.01
C SER A 121 13.41 18.30 4.98
N GLU A 122 14.35 18.29 5.93
CA GLU A 122 15.49 19.21 5.99
C GLU A 122 16.71 18.51 5.43
N VAL A 123 17.09 18.80 4.20
CA VAL A 123 18.20 18.14 3.49
C VAL A 123 19.53 18.27 4.24
N GLY A 124 19.82 19.43 4.82
CA GLY A 124 21.07 19.68 5.55
C GLY A 124 21.25 18.73 6.75
N PRO A 125 20.36 18.77 7.77
CA PRO A 125 20.42 17.85 8.89
C PRO A 125 19.93 16.44 8.53
N GLY A 126 19.26 16.25 7.39
CA GLY A 126 18.69 14.96 6.99
C GLY A 126 17.54 14.52 7.88
N ALA A 127 16.73 15.45 8.39
CA ALA A 127 15.63 15.19 9.31
C ALA A 127 14.27 15.41 8.65
N GLY A 128 13.32 14.53 8.97
CA GLY A 128 11.91 14.74 8.66
C GLY A 128 11.18 15.41 9.82
N TRP A 129 10.17 16.24 9.51
CA TRP A 129 9.28 16.85 10.47
C TRP A 129 7.87 17.01 9.90
N LEU A 130 6.86 17.16 10.75
CA LEU A 130 5.47 17.13 10.36
C LEU A 130 4.77 18.45 10.67
N GLU A 131 3.88 18.88 9.78
CA GLU A 131 2.80 19.82 10.08
C GLU A 131 1.47 19.09 10.02
N VAL A 132 0.63 19.30 11.03
CA VAL A 132 -0.69 18.68 11.11
C VAL A 132 -1.70 19.74 11.56
N VAL A 133 -2.83 19.83 10.84
CA VAL A 133 -3.92 20.71 11.23
C VAL A 133 -4.45 20.28 12.61
N SER A 134 -4.63 21.25 13.52
CA SER A 134 -4.91 21.03 14.93
C SER A 134 -6.04 20.03 15.19
N ASP A 135 -7.10 20.07 14.39
CA ASP A 135 -8.26 19.18 14.50
C ASP A 135 -7.94 17.70 14.24
N TYR A 136 -6.84 17.43 13.55
CA TYR A 136 -6.39 16.08 13.16
C TYR A 136 -5.14 15.61 13.94
N LEU A 137 -4.59 16.43 14.85
CA LEU A 137 -3.32 16.15 15.52
C LEU A 137 -3.30 14.80 16.26
N ALA A 138 -4.41 14.37 16.82
CA ALA A 138 -4.56 13.08 17.50
C ALA A 138 -5.34 12.05 16.67
N THR A 139 -5.32 12.19 15.33
CA THR A 139 -6.03 11.31 14.39
C THR A 139 -5.02 10.42 13.67
N PRO A 140 -5.05 9.08 13.86
CA PRO A 140 -4.05 8.18 13.26
C PRO A 140 -3.97 8.27 11.74
N THR A 141 -5.11 8.36 11.06
CA THR A 141 -5.19 8.44 9.59
C THR A 141 -4.56 9.70 8.99
N VAL A 142 -4.23 10.69 9.82
CA VAL A 142 -3.48 11.88 9.42
C VAL A 142 -2.09 11.85 10.06
N THR A 143 -1.98 11.94 11.37
CA THR A 143 -0.68 12.13 12.04
C THR A 143 0.24 10.90 11.92
N VAL A 144 -0.30 9.68 11.98
CA VAL A 144 0.50 8.46 11.73
C VAL A 144 0.76 8.26 10.23
N HIS A 145 -0.11 8.75 9.33
CA HIS A 145 0.15 8.81 7.90
C HIS A 145 1.38 9.68 7.63
N GLU A 146 1.41 10.92 8.13
CA GLU A 146 2.57 11.81 7.96
C GLU A 146 3.85 11.23 8.59
N TYR A 147 3.70 10.57 9.74
CA TYR A 147 4.81 9.82 10.33
C TYR A 147 5.26 8.65 9.45
N GLY A 148 4.34 8.02 8.72
CA GLY A 148 4.64 7.01 7.69
C GLY A 148 5.56 7.54 6.59
N HIS A 149 5.34 8.77 6.13
CA HIS A 149 6.26 9.44 5.20
C HIS A 149 7.65 9.65 5.82
N ALA A 150 7.72 10.07 7.10
CA ALA A 150 8.99 10.24 7.78
C ALA A 150 9.72 8.90 7.95
N LEU A 151 9.03 7.83 8.35
CA LEU A 151 9.59 6.48 8.42
C LEU A 151 10.14 6.03 7.06
N HIS A 152 9.36 6.22 5.99
CA HIS A 152 9.77 5.88 4.63
C HIS A 152 10.99 6.70 4.18
N TYR A 153 10.99 8.02 4.38
CA TYR A 153 12.13 8.90 4.10
C TYR A 153 13.41 8.40 4.76
N HIS A 154 13.34 8.01 6.02
CA HIS A 154 14.50 7.54 6.79
C HIS A 154 15.00 6.14 6.39
N GLN A 155 14.25 5.36 5.59
CA GLN A 155 14.76 4.11 5.00
C GLN A 155 15.80 4.35 3.89
N LYS A 156 15.92 5.55 3.34
CA LYS A 156 16.95 6.02 2.38
C LYS A 156 16.86 5.45 0.96
N THR A 157 16.04 4.47 0.70
CA THR A 157 16.16 3.69 -0.55
C THR A 157 15.19 4.10 -1.63
N TRP A 158 13.94 4.43 -1.30
CA TRP A 158 12.96 4.84 -2.29
C TRP A 158 12.87 6.37 -2.46
N VAL A 159 13.56 7.10 -1.64
CA VAL A 159 13.57 8.57 -1.67
C VAL A 159 14.35 9.05 -2.89
N ASP A 160 13.86 10.10 -3.53
CA ASP A 160 14.44 10.72 -4.72
C ASP A 160 14.53 9.80 -5.96
N GLN A 161 13.72 8.73 -5.98
CA GLN A 161 13.62 7.82 -7.11
C GLN A 161 12.33 8.10 -7.87
N THR A 162 12.42 8.53 -9.13
CA THR A 162 11.27 8.93 -9.96
C THR A 162 10.18 7.87 -9.99
N ASN A 163 10.55 6.59 -10.09
CA ASN A 163 9.60 5.48 -10.25
C ASN A 163 9.05 4.95 -8.92
N THR A 164 9.41 5.57 -7.79
CA THR A 164 8.88 5.22 -6.47
C THR A 164 7.92 6.26 -5.90
N GLY A 165 7.88 7.46 -6.45
CA GLY A 165 7.18 8.62 -5.87
C GLY A 165 5.69 8.35 -5.57
N ALA A 166 4.95 7.76 -6.50
CA ALA A 166 3.53 7.44 -6.30
C ALA A 166 3.31 6.42 -5.17
N TRP A 167 4.31 5.59 -4.85
CA TRP A 167 4.23 4.61 -3.76
C TRP A 167 4.35 5.23 -2.37
N TRP A 168 4.78 6.47 -2.24
CA TRP A 168 4.95 7.10 -0.93
C TRP A 168 3.63 7.25 -0.20
N GLU A 169 2.57 7.68 -0.89
CA GLU A 169 1.23 7.75 -0.33
C GLU A 169 0.68 6.36 0.01
N THR A 170 0.92 5.39 -0.86
CA THR A 170 0.55 3.99 -0.63
C THR A 170 1.19 3.44 0.65
N VAL A 171 2.48 3.73 0.88
CA VAL A 171 3.19 3.32 2.10
C VAL A 171 2.66 4.07 3.33
N ALA A 172 2.45 5.38 3.24
CA ALA A 172 1.97 6.17 4.37
C ALA A 172 0.57 5.74 4.81
N ASN A 173 -0.34 5.47 3.87
CA ASN A 173 -1.66 4.92 4.18
C ASN A 173 -1.59 3.50 4.75
N TRP A 174 -0.68 2.65 4.23
CA TRP A 174 -0.45 1.34 4.83
C TRP A 174 0.06 1.44 6.27
N VAL A 175 0.97 2.39 6.58
CA VAL A 175 1.45 2.64 7.95
C VAL A 175 0.30 3.05 8.85
N ALA A 176 -0.51 4.03 8.45
CA ALA A 176 -1.64 4.52 9.22
C ALA A 176 -2.69 3.43 9.48
N ASP A 177 -3.06 2.67 8.46
CA ASP A 177 -4.04 1.58 8.57
C ASP A 177 -3.49 0.42 9.40
N THR A 178 -2.26 -0.01 9.15
CA THR A 178 -1.59 -1.09 9.91
C THR A 178 -1.47 -0.72 11.39
N TYR A 179 -1.07 0.51 11.69
CA TYR A 179 -1.08 0.99 13.07
C TYR A 179 -2.47 0.91 13.69
N SER A 180 -3.49 1.36 12.97
CA SER A 180 -4.85 1.47 13.50
C SER A 180 -5.55 0.13 13.67
N THR A 181 -5.39 -0.80 12.73
CA THR A 181 -6.26 -1.98 12.61
C THR A 181 -5.54 -3.32 12.76
N SER A 182 -4.23 -3.38 12.42
CA SER A 182 -3.53 -4.65 12.32
C SER A 182 -3.18 -5.26 13.68
N PRO A 183 -3.28 -6.59 13.82
CA PRO A 183 -2.71 -7.32 14.96
C PRO A 183 -1.20 -7.11 15.14
N LEU A 184 -0.47 -6.76 14.09
CA LEU A 184 0.97 -6.47 14.16
C LEU A 184 1.30 -5.33 15.12
N CYS A 185 0.41 -4.34 15.27
CA CYS A 185 0.59 -3.20 16.16
C CYS A 185 -0.28 -3.27 17.43
N ALA A 186 -1.02 -4.36 17.67
CA ALA A 186 -1.96 -4.44 18.80
C ALA A 186 -1.27 -4.28 20.16
N ASP A 187 -0.13 -4.93 20.38
CA ASP A 187 0.62 -4.81 21.64
C ASP A 187 1.17 -3.39 21.83
N ALA A 188 1.67 -2.78 20.75
CA ALA A 188 2.16 -1.40 20.78
C ALA A 188 1.03 -0.41 21.08
N ARG A 189 -0.15 -0.54 20.45
CA ARG A 189 -1.32 0.27 20.79
C ARG A 189 -1.70 0.12 22.26
N THR A 190 -1.80 -1.11 22.74
CA THR A 190 -2.16 -1.39 24.14
C THR A 190 -1.15 -0.76 25.13
N ALA A 191 0.15 -0.87 24.84
CA ALA A 191 1.20 -0.30 25.69
C ALA A 191 1.14 1.23 25.79
N HIS A 192 0.54 1.88 24.78
CA HIS A 192 0.40 3.34 24.70
C HIS A 192 -1.06 3.82 24.82
N ASN A 193 -1.94 3.06 25.47
CA ASN A 193 -3.34 3.41 25.74
C ASN A 193 -4.14 3.77 24.47
N GLN A 194 -3.80 3.15 23.34
CA GLN A 194 -4.50 3.34 22.07
C GLN A 194 -5.43 2.16 21.80
N GLU A 195 -6.65 2.47 21.39
CA GLU A 195 -7.62 1.47 20.95
C GLU A 195 -7.42 1.12 19.47
N GLU A 196 -8.01 0.01 19.04
CA GLU A 196 -8.12 -0.33 17.63
C GLU A 196 -8.99 0.73 16.92
N GLY A 197 -8.46 1.28 15.84
CA GLY A 197 -9.13 2.27 15.03
C GLY A 197 -10.00 1.64 13.94
N ARG A 198 -10.37 2.47 12.94
CA ARG A 198 -11.11 2.05 11.76
C ARG A 198 -10.23 2.16 10.52
N SER A 199 -10.43 1.22 9.61
CA SER A 199 -9.85 1.31 8.27
C SER A 199 -10.59 2.37 7.44
N GLU A 200 -9.81 3.17 6.71
CA GLU A 200 -10.32 4.17 5.75
C GLU A 200 -10.27 3.64 4.30
N LEU A 201 -10.30 2.33 4.14
CA LEU A 201 -10.24 1.68 2.84
C LEU A 201 -11.50 1.95 2.01
N GLU A 202 -11.31 2.51 0.83
CA GLU A 202 -12.37 2.72 -0.17
C GLU A 202 -12.45 1.52 -1.13
N LEU A 203 -13.13 0.45 -0.72
CA LEU A 203 -13.24 -0.79 -1.51
C LEU A 203 -13.88 -0.56 -2.89
N ALA A 204 -14.82 0.37 -3.01
CA ALA A 204 -15.41 0.75 -4.30
C ALA A 204 -14.34 1.27 -5.29
N LYS A 205 -13.33 1.98 -4.78
CA LYS A 205 -12.18 2.45 -5.57
C LYS A 205 -11.24 1.29 -5.92
N VAL A 206 -10.82 0.51 -4.93
CA VAL A 206 -9.86 -0.59 -5.15
C VAL A 206 -10.41 -1.65 -6.09
N ILE A 207 -11.65 -2.10 -5.89
CA ILE A 207 -12.28 -3.17 -6.67
C ILE A 207 -12.90 -2.60 -7.96
N GLY A 208 -13.60 -1.47 -7.87
CA GLY A 208 -14.24 -0.84 -9.01
C GLY A 208 -13.25 -0.36 -10.07
N ASP A 209 -12.07 0.09 -9.67
CA ASP A 209 -10.99 0.56 -10.54
C ASP A 209 -9.78 -0.39 -10.60
N SER A 210 -9.97 -1.65 -10.24
CA SER A 210 -8.91 -2.69 -10.23
C SER A 210 -8.16 -2.84 -11.56
N PHE A 211 -8.72 -2.37 -12.66
CA PHE A 211 -8.09 -2.38 -13.99
C PHE A 211 -6.98 -1.32 -14.17
N GLN A 212 -6.86 -0.36 -13.27
CA GLN A 212 -5.79 0.66 -13.32
C GLN A 212 -4.41 0.05 -13.10
N VAL A 213 -3.36 0.82 -13.39
CA VAL A 213 -1.99 0.46 -12.97
C VAL A 213 -1.99 0.25 -11.47
N ILE A 214 -1.28 -0.75 -10.99
CA ILE A 214 -1.32 -1.19 -9.57
C ILE A 214 -1.09 -0.05 -8.57
N VAL A 215 -0.25 0.94 -8.91
CA VAL A 215 -0.10 2.21 -8.21
C VAL A 215 -0.08 3.33 -9.25
N ASP A 216 -1.19 4.04 -9.35
CA ASP A 216 -1.45 5.11 -10.30
C ASP A 216 -1.59 6.43 -9.54
N GLY A 217 -0.56 7.28 -9.61
CA GLY A 217 -0.49 8.60 -8.99
C GLY A 217 -0.88 9.74 -9.94
N THR A 218 -1.46 9.45 -11.12
CA THR A 218 -1.88 10.50 -12.04
C THR A 218 -2.99 11.36 -11.42
N PRO A 219 -3.08 12.64 -11.79
CA PRO A 219 -4.14 13.52 -11.30
C PRO A 219 -5.53 12.86 -11.47
N ASP A 220 -6.39 13.03 -10.50
CA ASP A 220 -7.77 12.52 -10.47
C ASP A 220 -7.89 10.98 -10.38
N SER A 221 -6.80 10.20 -10.43
CA SER A 221 -6.89 8.76 -10.25
C SER A 221 -7.29 8.37 -8.82
N GLY A 222 -6.70 9.01 -7.81
CA GLY A 222 -6.85 8.68 -6.40
C GLY A 222 -6.42 7.25 -6.04
N ASN A 223 -5.92 6.47 -7.02
CA ASN A 223 -5.58 5.06 -6.85
C ASN A 223 -4.42 4.87 -5.86
N TYR A 224 -3.35 5.65 -5.97
CA TYR A 224 -2.16 5.52 -5.13
C TYR A 224 -2.45 5.73 -3.63
N TYR A 225 -3.50 6.44 -3.27
CA TYR A 225 -3.99 6.52 -1.90
C TYR A 225 -4.70 5.25 -1.44
N GLN A 226 -5.21 4.43 -2.37
CA GLN A 226 -5.99 3.24 -2.08
C GLN A 226 -5.32 1.93 -2.52
N ALA A 227 -4.07 1.98 -3.02
CA ALA A 227 -3.32 0.80 -3.46
C ALA A 227 -2.68 -0.02 -2.31
N TRP A 228 -2.69 0.49 -1.09
CA TRP A 228 -2.06 -0.10 0.08
C TRP A 228 -2.56 -1.50 0.50
N PRO A 229 -3.76 -2.02 0.13
CA PRO A 229 -4.14 -3.40 0.40
C PRO A 229 -3.18 -4.44 -0.19
N LEU A 230 -2.47 -4.11 -1.28
CA LEU A 230 -1.37 -4.94 -1.77
C LEU A 230 -0.30 -5.12 -0.69
N LEU A 231 0.13 -4.05 -0.02
CA LEU A 231 1.14 -4.12 1.03
C LEU A 231 0.64 -4.92 2.24
N THR A 232 -0.64 -4.79 2.59
CA THR A 232 -1.28 -5.62 3.62
C THR A 232 -1.29 -7.10 3.24
N TYR A 233 -1.60 -7.42 1.98
CA TYR A 233 -1.52 -8.79 1.49
C TYR A 233 -0.09 -9.35 1.58
N LEU A 234 0.93 -8.58 1.18
CA LEU A 234 2.33 -9.00 1.24
C LEU A 234 2.78 -9.27 2.68
N THR A 235 2.38 -8.42 3.62
CA THR A 235 2.78 -8.52 5.04
C THR A 235 1.99 -9.57 5.81
N ASN A 236 0.73 -9.80 5.49
CA ASN A 236 -0.06 -10.89 6.06
C ASN A 236 0.26 -12.25 5.43
N ASN A 237 0.69 -12.26 4.18
CA ASN A 237 1.14 -13.42 3.41
C ASN A 237 0.22 -14.66 3.56
N PRO A 238 -1.07 -14.56 3.27
CA PRO A 238 -1.99 -15.67 3.47
C PRO A 238 -1.75 -16.87 2.53
N ASP A 239 -0.94 -16.69 1.49
CA ASP A 239 -0.53 -17.74 0.56
C ASP A 239 0.82 -18.38 0.89
N ASN A 240 1.49 -17.94 1.96
CA ASN A 240 2.78 -18.42 2.42
C ASN A 240 3.89 -18.35 1.35
N PHE A 241 3.93 -17.28 0.56
CA PHE A 241 5.05 -17.04 -0.35
C PHE A 241 6.35 -16.89 0.44
N ALA A 242 7.41 -17.55 -0.03
CA ALA A 242 8.73 -17.43 0.60
C ALA A 242 9.21 -15.97 0.53
N GLY A 243 9.80 -15.48 1.62
CA GLY A 243 10.31 -14.10 1.73
C GLY A 243 9.26 -13.03 2.01
N LEU A 244 7.96 -13.35 1.95
CA LEU A 244 6.89 -12.45 2.36
C LEU A 244 6.48 -12.69 3.82
N GLY A 245 5.70 -11.77 4.38
CA GLY A 245 5.24 -11.78 5.76
C GLY A 245 5.49 -10.41 6.41
N LYS A 246 5.46 -10.33 7.73
CA LYS A 246 5.50 -9.06 8.48
C LYS A 246 6.66 -8.12 8.09
N ASP A 247 7.78 -8.68 7.65
CA ASP A 247 8.98 -7.93 7.29
C ASP A 247 9.03 -7.57 5.78
N ALA A 248 8.05 -8.02 4.98
CA ALA A 248 8.09 -7.93 3.51
C ALA A 248 8.34 -6.49 3.01
N LEU A 249 7.57 -5.52 3.49
CA LEU A 249 7.71 -4.12 3.05
C LEU A 249 9.07 -3.53 3.47
N HIS A 250 9.52 -3.80 4.69
CA HIS A 250 10.85 -3.40 5.15
C HIS A 250 11.94 -4.01 4.26
N GLN A 251 11.85 -5.31 3.95
CA GLN A 251 12.81 -5.97 3.06
C GLN A 251 12.76 -5.41 1.62
N MET A 252 11.59 -5.05 1.11
CA MET A 252 11.49 -4.36 -0.19
C MET A 252 12.23 -3.01 -0.19
N MET A 253 12.18 -2.27 0.91
CA MET A 253 12.94 -1.02 1.05
C MET A 253 14.45 -1.30 1.15
N VAL A 254 14.87 -2.23 1.98
CA VAL A 254 16.30 -2.56 2.18
C VAL A 254 16.94 -3.14 0.92
N GLN A 255 16.20 -3.95 0.15
CA GLN A 255 16.70 -4.59 -1.07
C GLN A 255 16.43 -3.78 -2.34
N TYR A 256 15.87 -2.59 -2.23
CA TYR A 256 15.72 -1.68 -3.37
C TYR A 256 17.11 -1.20 -3.82
N GLU A 257 17.37 -1.26 -5.12
CA GLU A 257 18.64 -0.79 -5.69
C GLU A 257 18.56 0.72 -5.92
N ALA A 258 19.12 1.49 -5.00
CA ALA A 258 19.13 2.95 -5.06
C ALA A 258 19.72 3.45 -6.39
N ASN A 259 19.09 4.46 -7.00
CA ASN A 259 19.43 5.04 -8.31
C ASN A 259 19.26 4.13 -9.53
N SER A 260 18.58 3.01 -9.37
CA SER A 260 18.29 2.10 -10.48
C SER A 260 17.12 2.58 -11.36
N ASN A 261 16.27 3.49 -10.87
CA ASN A 261 14.97 3.81 -11.44
C ASN A 261 13.99 2.62 -11.46
N GLU A 262 14.26 1.57 -10.74
CA GLU A 262 13.33 0.48 -10.56
C GLU A 262 12.06 0.95 -9.84
N THR A 263 10.96 0.24 -10.06
CA THR A 263 9.78 0.37 -9.19
C THR A 263 9.91 -0.54 -7.98
N PRO A 264 9.13 -0.33 -6.91
CA PRO A 264 9.06 -1.24 -5.77
C PRO A 264 8.74 -2.70 -6.12
N LEU A 265 8.13 -2.96 -7.28
CA LEU A 265 7.87 -4.33 -7.76
C LEU A 265 9.14 -5.11 -8.08
N HIS A 266 10.22 -4.44 -8.49
CA HIS A 266 11.53 -5.08 -8.68
C HIS A 266 12.12 -5.54 -7.34
N ALA A 267 11.97 -4.72 -6.30
CA ALA A 267 12.34 -5.11 -4.95
C ALA A 267 11.47 -6.27 -4.44
N LEU A 268 10.16 -6.25 -4.69
CA LEU A 268 9.27 -7.37 -4.41
C LEU A 268 9.76 -8.68 -5.06
N GLN A 269 10.16 -8.62 -6.33
CA GLN A 269 10.70 -9.76 -7.06
C GLN A 269 11.94 -10.35 -6.38
N ARG A 270 12.82 -9.52 -5.83
CA ARG A 270 14.01 -9.95 -5.08
C ARG A 270 13.67 -10.59 -3.74
N VAL A 271 12.76 -9.96 -3.00
CA VAL A 271 12.30 -10.45 -1.69
C VAL A 271 11.55 -11.78 -1.79
N ALA A 272 10.75 -11.94 -2.83
CA ALA A 272 9.88 -13.11 -3.03
C ALA A 272 10.63 -14.39 -3.45
N GLY A 273 11.93 -14.31 -3.66
CA GLY A 273 12.76 -15.49 -3.97
C GLY A 273 12.37 -16.17 -5.29
N ASN A 274 11.73 -17.33 -5.19
CA ASN A 274 11.38 -18.15 -6.37
C ASN A 274 10.06 -17.75 -7.03
N SER A 275 9.23 -16.93 -6.39
CA SER A 275 7.97 -16.47 -6.95
C SER A 275 8.16 -15.16 -7.71
N THR A 276 7.45 -14.98 -8.82
CA THR A 276 7.51 -13.74 -9.57
C THR A 276 6.56 -12.70 -9.00
N ALA A 277 6.91 -11.41 -9.16
CA ALA A 277 6.01 -10.32 -8.77
C ALA A 277 4.65 -10.44 -9.48
N GLY A 278 4.63 -10.88 -10.74
CA GLY A 278 3.40 -11.14 -11.49
C GLY A 278 2.52 -12.24 -10.87
N GLU A 279 3.12 -13.35 -10.40
CA GLU A 279 2.39 -14.41 -9.69
C GLU A 279 1.80 -13.90 -8.38
N ILE A 280 2.56 -13.14 -7.62
CA ILE A 280 2.13 -12.56 -6.33
C ILE A 280 0.98 -11.57 -6.55
N VAL A 281 1.12 -10.64 -7.50
CA VAL A 281 0.09 -9.65 -7.81
C VAL A 281 -1.16 -10.32 -8.38
N GLY A 282 -1.00 -11.31 -9.24
CA GLY A 282 -2.14 -12.09 -9.74
C GLY A 282 -2.89 -12.82 -8.63
N ARG A 283 -2.18 -13.37 -7.63
CA ARG A 283 -2.78 -13.99 -6.45
C ARG A 283 -3.42 -12.95 -5.52
N TYR A 284 -2.80 -11.79 -5.33
CA TYR A 284 -3.41 -10.67 -4.62
C TYR A 284 -4.78 -10.31 -5.20
N TRP A 285 -4.87 -10.12 -6.52
CA TRP A 285 -6.14 -9.81 -7.16
C TRP A 285 -7.18 -10.94 -7.05
N ALA A 286 -6.72 -12.19 -7.11
CA ALA A 286 -7.61 -13.33 -6.87
C ALA A 286 -8.22 -13.30 -5.47
N ARG A 287 -7.44 -12.92 -4.45
CA ARG A 287 -7.93 -12.74 -3.08
C ARG A 287 -8.81 -11.51 -2.92
N MET A 288 -8.55 -10.45 -3.67
CA MET A 288 -9.37 -9.24 -3.68
C MET A 288 -10.77 -9.48 -4.24
N ALA A 289 -11.03 -10.58 -4.96
CA ALA A 289 -12.38 -10.97 -5.35
C ALA A 289 -13.33 -11.11 -4.14
N TYR A 290 -12.78 -11.42 -2.96
CA TYR A 290 -13.52 -11.57 -1.69
C TYR A 290 -12.81 -10.86 -0.52
N VAL A 291 -11.83 -10.02 -0.81
CA VAL A 291 -11.01 -9.28 0.18
C VAL A 291 -10.40 -10.20 1.25
N ASP A 292 -10.01 -11.42 0.84
CA ASP A 292 -9.38 -12.44 1.70
C ASP A 292 -7.86 -12.21 1.80
N ILE A 293 -7.46 -11.04 2.32
CA ILE A 293 -6.06 -10.59 2.47
C ILE A 293 -5.59 -10.56 3.93
N GLY A 294 -6.39 -11.13 4.86
CA GLY A 294 -6.08 -11.11 6.28
C GLY A 294 -6.36 -9.78 6.99
N HIS A 295 -7.25 -8.94 6.43
CA HIS A 295 -7.71 -7.68 7.01
C HIS A 295 -9.19 -7.77 7.37
N ALA A 296 -9.49 -8.01 8.63
CA ALA A 296 -10.86 -8.33 9.07
C ALA A 296 -11.88 -7.21 8.78
N GLN A 297 -11.52 -5.94 9.03
CA GLN A 297 -12.42 -4.81 8.78
C GLN A 297 -12.69 -4.62 7.29
N ALA A 298 -11.68 -4.79 6.42
CA ALA A 298 -11.86 -4.70 4.97
C ALA A 298 -12.76 -5.83 4.46
N GLN A 299 -12.60 -7.05 4.99
CA GLN A 299 -13.45 -8.18 4.62
C GLN A 299 -14.91 -7.97 5.06
N ALA A 300 -15.14 -7.45 6.27
CA ALA A 300 -16.48 -7.10 6.73
C ALA A 300 -17.14 -6.01 5.86
N ALA A 301 -16.38 -4.95 5.55
CA ALA A 301 -16.86 -3.89 4.66
C ALA A 301 -17.17 -4.40 3.24
N PHE A 302 -16.39 -5.36 2.74
CA PHE A 302 -16.68 -6.02 1.46
C PHE A 302 -18.03 -6.72 1.47
N GLU A 303 -18.36 -7.51 2.50
CA GLU A 303 -19.64 -8.21 2.59
C GLU A 303 -20.84 -7.25 2.59
N GLU A 304 -20.67 -6.08 3.20
CA GLU A 304 -21.72 -5.05 3.23
C GLU A 304 -21.89 -4.32 1.89
N GLN A 305 -20.79 -4.13 1.14
CA GLN A 305 -20.74 -3.23 -0.02
C GLN A 305 -20.66 -3.93 -1.38
N LYS A 306 -20.37 -5.24 -1.45
CA LYS A 306 -20.03 -5.96 -2.69
C LYS A 306 -21.07 -5.83 -3.82
N SER A 307 -22.34 -5.61 -3.48
CA SER A 307 -23.41 -5.39 -4.46
C SER A 307 -23.39 -4.00 -5.09
N THR A 308 -22.56 -3.06 -4.59
CA THR A 308 -22.47 -1.68 -5.08
C THR A 308 -21.25 -1.45 -5.97
N PHE A 309 -20.36 -2.41 -6.07
CA PHE A 309 -19.11 -2.24 -6.84
C PHE A 309 -19.36 -2.36 -8.35
N ASN A 310 -18.56 -1.65 -9.11
CA ASN A 310 -18.62 -1.70 -10.57
C ASN A 310 -17.84 -2.88 -11.13
N TYR A 311 -18.54 -3.96 -11.43
CA TYR A 311 -18.00 -5.15 -12.07
C TYR A 311 -18.23 -5.22 -13.59
N ALA A 312 -18.67 -4.14 -14.23
CA ALA A 312 -18.99 -4.08 -15.66
C ALA A 312 -17.72 -4.08 -16.55
N ASN A 313 -16.84 -5.06 -16.38
CA ASN A 313 -15.53 -5.15 -17.01
C ASN A 313 -15.55 -5.73 -18.44
N VAL A 314 -16.60 -6.50 -18.80
CA VAL A 314 -16.65 -7.27 -20.03
C VAL A 314 -18.00 -7.13 -20.73
N ASP A 315 -18.02 -7.39 -22.03
CA ASP A 315 -19.23 -7.52 -22.85
C ASP A 315 -19.34 -8.94 -23.41
N ALA A 316 -20.56 -9.38 -23.68
CA ALA A 316 -20.78 -10.62 -24.43
C ALA A 316 -20.22 -10.50 -25.86
N SER A 317 -19.50 -11.51 -26.34
CA SER A 317 -18.85 -11.50 -27.65
C SER A 317 -18.83 -12.93 -28.24
N GLY A 318 -19.58 -13.16 -29.30
CA GLY A 318 -19.75 -14.50 -29.86
C GLY A 318 -20.28 -15.50 -28.84
N ASP A 319 -19.59 -16.63 -28.68
CA ASP A 319 -19.94 -17.68 -27.71
C ASP A 319 -19.29 -17.43 -26.32
N GLY A 320 -18.73 -16.24 -26.09
CA GLY A 320 -18.04 -15.90 -24.84
C GLY A 320 -18.13 -14.43 -24.48
N TYR A 321 -17.05 -13.90 -23.93
CA TYR A 321 -16.97 -12.54 -23.44
C TYR A 321 -15.63 -11.90 -23.87
N ALA A 322 -15.62 -10.58 -24.05
CA ALA A 322 -14.42 -9.79 -24.31
C ALA A 322 -14.32 -8.64 -23.30
N VAL A 323 -13.11 -8.28 -22.92
CA VAL A 323 -12.87 -7.12 -22.07
C VAL A 323 -13.30 -5.84 -22.79
N LYS A 324 -13.92 -4.92 -22.06
CA LYS A 324 -14.18 -3.57 -22.53
C LYS A 324 -12.87 -2.81 -22.65
N SER A 325 -12.61 -2.15 -23.77
CA SER A 325 -11.34 -1.40 -23.96
C SER A 325 -11.06 -0.38 -22.87
N ALA A 326 -12.10 0.30 -22.36
CA ALA A 326 -11.98 1.26 -21.27
C ALA A 326 -11.70 0.61 -19.89
N ARG A 327 -11.85 -0.71 -19.80
CA ARG A 327 -11.66 -1.49 -18.58
C ARG A 327 -10.57 -2.55 -18.71
N ALA A 328 -9.81 -2.51 -19.81
CA ALA A 328 -8.70 -3.43 -20.04
C ALA A 328 -7.64 -3.27 -18.92
N PRO A 329 -7.26 -4.34 -18.22
CA PRO A 329 -6.31 -4.24 -17.11
C PRO A 329 -4.96 -3.70 -17.57
N ARG A 330 -4.54 -2.59 -16.96
CA ARG A 330 -3.23 -1.98 -17.16
C ARG A 330 -2.17 -2.73 -16.36
N TYR A 331 -0.94 -2.26 -16.39
CA TYR A 331 0.19 -2.92 -15.74
C TYR A 331 -0.10 -3.31 -14.28
N MET A 332 -0.05 -4.61 -13.99
CA MET A 332 -0.35 -5.21 -12.69
C MET A 332 -1.76 -4.93 -12.14
N GLY A 333 -2.67 -4.40 -12.97
CA GLY A 333 -4.10 -4.31 -12.67
C GLY A 333 -4.85 -5.57 -13.07
N ALA A 334 -6.13 -5.67 -12.71
CA ALA A 334 -6.95 -6.84 -12.96
C ALA A 334 -8.42 -6.49 -13.24
N ASN A 335 -9.14 -7.46 -13.81
CA ASN A 335 -10.59 -7.48 -13.75
C ASN A 335 -11.05 -8.60 -12.81
N ILE A 336 -11.91 -8.25 -11.88
CA ILE A 336 -12.69 -9.18 -11.06
C ILE A 336 -14.05 -9.32 -11.72
N ILE A 337 -14.45 -10.54 -12.07
CA ILE A 337 -15.64 -10.84 -12.87
C ILE A 337 -16.49 -11.84 -12.08
N PRO A 338 -17.51 -11.38 -11.31
CA PRO A 338 -18.43 -12.28 -10.63
C PRO A 338 -19.16 -13.18 -11.63
N LEU A 339 -19.38 -14.44 -11.25
CA LEU A 339 -20.04 -15.46 -12.05
C LEU A 339 -21.34 -15.90 -11.41
N THR A 340 -22.31 -16.22 -12.24
CA THR A 340 -23.53 -16.95 -11.86
C THR A 340 -23.37 -18.41 -12.27
N ALA A 341 -23.34 -19.32 -11.28
CA ALA A 341 -23.27 -20.76 -11.47
C ALA A 341 -24.45 -21.43 -10.74
N GLU A 342 -25.09 -22.38 -11.38
CA GLU A 342 -26.22 -23.15 -10.76
C GLU A 342 -25.72 -24.31 -9.89
N GLY A 343 -24.43 -24.50 -9.81
CA GLY A 343 -23.76 -25.64 -9.18
C GLY A 343 -23.21 -26.63 -10.20
N GLY A 344 -22.11 -27.29 -9.83
CA GLY A 344 -21.40 -28.24 -10.67
C GLY A 344 -20.07 -27.69 -11.19
N LYS A 345 -19.56 -28.30 -12.26
CA LYS A 345 -18.26 -27.94 -12.83
C LYS A 345 -18.33 -26.63 -13.63
N VAL A 346 -17.55 -25.66 -13.22
CA VAL A 346 -17.31 -24.43 -13.99
C VAL A 346 -15.96 -24.54 -14.69
N GLU A 347 -15.95 -24.37 -16.00
CA GLU A 347 -14.73 -24.31 -16.81
C GLU A 347 -14.57 -22.89 -17.39
N ALA A 348 -13.36 -22.36 -17.35
CA ALA A 348 -13.00 -21.09 -17.96
C ALA A 348 -11.80 -21.25 -18.86
N LYS A 349 -11.84 -20.57 -20.03
CA LYS A 349 -10.72 -20.47 -20.96
C LYS A 349 -10.52 -19.02 -21.35
N VAL A 350 -9.43 -18.42 -20.88
CA VAL A 350 -9.01 -17.06 -21.18
C VAL A 350 -7.97 -17.08 -22.30
N THR A 351 -8.07 -16.15 -23.24
CA THR A 351 -7.16 -15.99 -24.38
C THR A 351 -6.73 -14.52 -24.47
N SER A 352 -5.43 -14.29 -24.58
CA SER A 352 -4.82 -12.98 -24.81
C SER A 352 -3.52 -13.14 -25.56
N SER A 353 -3.07 -12.09 -26.27
CA SER A 353 -1.73 -12.00 -26.84
C SER A 353 -0.67 -11.55 -25.81
N GLY A 354 -1.09 -10.88 -24.74
CA GLY A 354 -0.23 -10.46 -23.64
C GLY A 354 -0.11 -11.52 -22.55
N ALA A 355 0.87 -11.37 -21.67
CA ALA A 355 1.02 -12.24 -20.50
C ALA A 355 0.03 -11.85 -19.41
N PHE A 356 -0.59 -12.84 -18.80
CA PHE A 356 -1.59 -12.65 -17.75
C PHE A 356 -1.58 -13.81 -16.75
N THR A 357 -2.15 -13.59 -15.60
CA THR A 357 -2.60 -14.64 -14.70
C THR A 357 -4.12 -14.68 -14.69
N ALA A 358 -4.69 -15.89 -14.60
CA ALA A 358 -6.13 -16.05 -14.48
C ALA A 358 -6.44 -17.06 -13.36
N THR A 359 -7.47 -16.78 -12.56
CA THR A 359 -7.85 -17.59 -11.39
C THR A 359 -9.36 -17.64 -11.26
N LEU A 360 -9.90 -18.84 -11.01
CA LEU A 360 -11.25 -19.00 -10.45
C LEU A 360 -11.14 -18.91 -8.93
N ALA A 361 -11.75 -17.88 -8.35
CA ALA A 361 -11.92 -17.72 -6.91
C ALA A 361 -13.32 -18.20 -6.53
N ILE A 362 -13.42 -19.10 -5.56
CA ILE A 362 -14.69 -19.72 -5.15
C ILE A 362 -14.83 -19.58 -3.65
N LYS A 363 -15.88 -18.88 -3.23
CA LYS A 363 -16.17 -18.62 -1.83
C LYS A 363 -17.25 -19.56 -1.34
N GLY A 364 -16.84 -20.45 -0.45
CA GLY A 364 -17.74 -21.26 0.36
C GLY A 364 -18.10 -20.59 1.69
N ALA A 365 -18.80 -21.32 2.55
CA ALA A 365 -19.20 -20.82 3.87
C ALA A 365 -18.00 -20.52 4.79
N ASP A 366 -16.96 -21.37 4.75
CA ASP A 366 -15.85 -21.32 5.71
C ASP A 366 -14.51 -20.85 5.11
N ALA A 367 -14.37 -20.91 3.79
CA ALA A 367 -13.11 -20.59 3.12
C ALA A 367 -13.28 -20.20 1.65
N VAL A 368 -12.29 -19.49 1.13
CA VAL A 368 -12.15 -19.20 -0.30
C VAL A 368 -11.13 -20.16 -0.90
N ARG A 369 -11.46 -20.75 -2.05
CA ARG A 369 -10.57 -21.60 -2.85
C ARG A 369 -10.11 -20.84 -4.10
N TYR A 370 -8.85 -21.00 -4.46
CA TYR A 370 -8.25 -20.32 -5.62
C TYR A 370 -7.67 -21.36 -6.59
N VAL A 371 -8.27 -21.46 -7.77
CA VAL A 371 -7.85 -22.39 -8.82
C VAL A 371 -7.20 -21.61 -9.95
N SER A 372 -5.88 -21.66 -10.04
CA SER A 372 -5.15 -21.02 -11.14
C SER A 372 -5.44 -21.71 -12.47
N LEU A 373 -5.70 -20.91 -13.51
CA LEU A 373 -5.94 -21.38 -14.86
C LEU A 373 -4.61 -21.49 -15.61
N ALA A 374 -4.03 -22.69 -15.61
CA ALA A 374 -2.75 -22.94 -16.29
C ALA A 374 -2.87 -22.67 -17.79
N ASN A 375 -2.00 -21.82 -18.33
CA ASN A 375 -2.08 -21.37 -19.73
C ASN A 375 -3.48 -20.81 -20.10
N GLY A 376 -4.12 -20.13 -19.16
CA GLY A 376 -5.43 -19.53 -19.33
C GLY A 376 -6.62 -20.50 -19.26
N SER A 377 -6.43 -21.79 -19.01
CA SER A 377 -7.53 -22.75 -18.97
C SER A 377 -7.55 -23.55 -17.67
N GLY A 378 -8.74 -23.80 -17.16
CA GLY A 378 -8.94 -24.61 -15.96
C GLY A 378 -10.39 -24.76 -15.58
N SER A 379 -10.64 -25.55 -14.56
CA SER A 379 -12.01 -25.80 -14.07
C SER A 379 -12.02 -26.01 -12.57
N ALA A 380 -13.15 -25.74 -11.96
CA ALA A 380 -13.41 -25.98 -10.55
C ALA A 380 -14.85 -26.46 -10.33
N GLU A 381 -15.05 -27.25 -9.29
CA GLU A 381 -16.41 -27.56 -8.81
C GLU A 381 -16.90 -26.38 -7.96
N VAL A 382 -18.10 -25.92 -8.26
CA VAL A 382 -18.80 -24.88 -7.51
C VAL A 382 -20.06 -25.52 -6.94
N ALA A 383 -20.15 -25.63 -5.64
CA ALA A 383 -21.35 -26.22 -5.00
C ALA A 383 -22.51 -25.21 -5.02
N SER A 384 -23.71 -25.72 -4.86
CA SER A 384 -24.89 -24.86 -4.70
C SER A 384 -24.72 -23.94 -3.48
N GLY A 385 -24.85 -22.62 -3.69
CA GLY A 385 -24.71 -21.60 -2.65
C GLY A 385 -23.24 -21.06 -2.49
N GLU A 386 -22.27 -21.61 -3.21
CA GLU A 386 -20.95 -20.97 -3.31
C GLU A 386 -20.99 -19.80 -4.32
N GLU A 387 -20.26 -18.76 -4.03
CA GLU A 387 -20.02 -17.65 -4.97
C GLU A 387 -18.76 -17.97 -5.79
N ALA A 388 -18.72 -17.55 -7.05
CA ALA A 388 -17.57 -17.74 -7.92
C ALA A 388 -17.21 -16.42 -8.64
N SER A 389 -15.94 -16.19 -8.86
CA SER A 389 -15.43 -15.08 -9.68
C SER A 389 -14.29 -15.55 -10.56
N LEU A 390 -14.25 -15.09 -11.81
CA LEU A 390 -13.06 -15.16 -12.65
C LEU A 390 -12.25 -13.89 -12.46
N VAL A 391 -10.96 -14.02 -12.16
CA VAL A 391 -10.04 -12.90 -12.04
C VAL A 391 -8.98 -13.00 -13.11
N VAL A 392 -8.80 -11.94 -13.91
CA VAL A 392 -7.79 -11.85 -14.98
C VAL A 392 -6.92 -10.63 -14.69
N ALA A 393 -5.63 -10.85 -14.44
CA ALA A 393 -4.66 -9.79 -14.14
C ALA A 393 -3.61 -9.67 -15.24
N ASN A 394 -3.26 -8.43 -15.58
CA ASN A 394 -2.17 -8.12 -16.51
C ASN A 394 -0.84 -8.25 -15.79
N THR A 395 -0.17 -9.37 -15.98
CA THR A 395 1.07 -9.72 -15.28
C THR A 395 2.18 -10.04 -16.28
N PRO A 396 2.78 -9.02 -16.90
CA PRO A 396 3.86 -9.23 -17.87
C PRO A 396 5.06 -9.90 -17.18
N LYS A 397 5.82 -10.69 -17.97
CA LYS A 397 6.98 -11.42 -17.46
C LYS A 397 8.12 -10.49 -17.05
N GLU A 398 8.28 -9.40 -17.81
CA GLU A 398 9.28 -8.37 -17.54
C GLU A 398 8.63 -7.24 -16.76
N LEU A 399 9.27 -6.84 -15.66
CA LEU A 399 8.82 -5.72 -14.86
C LEU A 399 9.13 -4.42 -15.59
N LEU A 400 8.18 -3.50 -15.59
CA LEU A 400 8.33 -2.20 -16.21
C LEU A 400 8.91 -1.19 -15.24
N GLU A 401 9.84 -0.39 -15.71
CA GLU A 401 10.25 0.86 -15.08
C GLU A 401 9.28 1.95 -15.56
N TYR A 402 8.56 2.57 -14.64
CA TYR A 402 7.61 3.63 -14.98
C TYR A 402 7.44 4.63 -13.85
N ASN A 403 7.19 5.89 -14.20
CA ASN A 403 6.79 6.93 -13.26
C ASN A 403 5.27 6.86 -13.04
N GLY A 404 4.83 6.56 -11.82
CA GLY A 404 3.42 6.45 -11.49
C GLY A 404 2.62 7.76 -11.65
N PHE A 405 3.29 8.91 -11.67
CA PHE A 405 2.67 10.21 -11.92
C PHE A 405 2.54 10.58 -13.40
N GLU A 406 3.23 9.87 -14.30
CA GLU A 406 3.33 10.19 -15.73
C GLU A 406 3.02 8.94 -16.58
N LEU A 407 1.77 8.50 -16.57
CA LEU A 407 1.36 7.29 -17.27
C LEU A 407 1.02 7.49 -18.74
N GLU A 408 0.78 8.73 -19.19
CA GLU A 408 0.44 9.00 -20.59
C GLU A 408 1.59 8.58 -21.54
N GLY A 409 1.29 7.73 -22.51
CA GLY A 409 2.29 7.17 -23.43
C GLY A 409 3.22 6.10 -22.83
N SER A 410 3.09 5.79 -21.54
CA SER A 410 3.83 4.71 -20.90
C SER A 410 3.25 3.34 -21.26
N LYS A 411 4.10 2.32 -21.41
CA LYS A 411 3.67 0.93 -21.53
C LYS A 411 2.85 0.44 -20.32
N ALA A 412 3.07 1.01 -19.16
CA ALA A 412 2.30 0.68 -17.96
C ALA A 412 0.81 1.05 -18.11
N ASN A 413 0.49 2.04 -18.95
CA ASN A 413 -0.88 2.48 -19.23
C ASN A 413 -1.57 1.65 -20.33
N GLU A 414 -0.85 0.75 -20.99
CA GLU A 414 -1.43 -0.12 -22.02
C GLU A 414 -2.30 -1.20 -21.36
N GLY A 415 -3.56 -1.31 -21.82
CA GLY A 415 -4.50 -2.31 -21.32
C GLY A 415 -4.27 -3.68 -21.95
N LEU A 416 -4.42 -4.73 -21.17
CA LEU A 416 -4.43 -6.12 -21.64
C LEU A 416 -5.75 -6.41 -22.35
N ASP A 417 -5.71 -6.63 -23.64
CA ASP A 417 -6.86 -7.15 -24.40
C ASP A 417 -6.98 -8.66 -24.21
N TYR A 418 -8.16 -9.13 -23.82
CA TYR A 418 -8.43 -10.55 -23.63
C TYR A 418 -9.90 -10.89 -23.90
N SER A 419 -10.12 -12.16 -24.20
CA SER A 419 -11.45 -12.77 -24.27
C SER A 419 -11.48 -14.08 -23.50
N PHE A 420 -12.67 -14.55 -23.16
CA PHE A 420 -12.81 -15.84 -22.49
C PHE A 420 -14.15 -16.52 -22.83
N THR A 421 -14.17 -17.84 -22.65
CA THR A 421 -15.40 -18.65 -22.68
C THR A 421 -15.61 -19.31 -21.32
N LEU A 422 -16.88 -19.55 -20.98
CA LEU A 422 -17.31 -20.25 -19.79
C LEU A 422 -18.17 -21.44 -20.15
N THR A 423 -18.05 -22.51 -19.36
CA THR A 423 -18.99 -23.63 -19.34
C THR A 423 -19.43 -23.84 -17.91
N GLY A 424 -20.73 -24.06 -17.67
CA GLY A 424 -21.29 -24.23 -16.32
C GLY A 424 -21.51 -22.96 -15.51
N ALA A 425 -21.20 -21.79 -16.11
CA ALA A 425 -21.48 -20.49 -15.52
C ALA A 425 -21.66 -19.40 -16.59
N THR A 426 -22.23 -18.26 -16.20
CA THR A 426 -22.29 -17.02 -16.96
C THR A 426 -21.72 -15.87 -16.16
N VAL A 427 -21.36 -14.76 -16.82
CA VAL A 427 -21.01 -13.53 -16.11
C VAL A 427 -22.25 -13.00 -15.39
N ALA A 428 -22.11 -12.70 -14.10
CA ALA A 428 -23.22 -12.12 -13.34
C ALA A 428 -23.61 -10.76 -13.95
N SER A 429 -24.91 -10.45 -13.99
CA SER A 429 -25.37 -9.11 -14.38
C SER A 429 -24.85 -8.09 -13.36
N ALA A 430 -24.17 -7.04 -13.87
CA ALA A 430 -23.66 -5.94 -13.08
C ALA A 430 -24.80 -5.06 -12.53
#